data_ee3a1ee900fc2bb34c4a52f775967652
#
_entry.id   ee3a1ee900fc2bb34c4a52f775967652
#
_cell.length_a   1.000
_cell.length_b   1.000
_cell.length_c   1.000
_cell.angle_alpha   90.00
_cell.angle_beta   90.00
_cell.angle_gamma   90.00
#
_symmetry.space_group_name_H-M   'P 1'
#
loop_
_entity.id
_entity.type
_entity.pdbx_description
1 polymer ?
#
loop_
_entity_poly.entity_id
_entity_poly.type
_entity_poly.pdbx_seq_one_letter_code
_entity_poly.pdbx_strand_id
1 'polypeptide(L)'
;AFIEDPTQHADRDRDGFGDNASGTNADAFPDNPTQWWDTDGDGYGDNHGDGDWQADNFSDDATQWSDYDRDGFGDNSSGNEPDACTTRPGSSIHDRYGCPDSDGDGYSNPDLDWPAHPEGFADAFPGGLNAECGELCVTQWHDVDGDGFGDNQGDDVWRPDACVTTSGTSTRDRWGCPDRDGDGSSDPNIELGWLPHPAGSADAFPDEPSQWEDADGDGYGDE
;
A
#
# COMPACT_ATOMS: atom_id res chain seq x y z
N ALA A 1 -0.14 -51.83 -8.24
CA ALA A 1 -0.57 -52.55 -7.03
C ALA A 1 0.42 -52.23 -5.90
N PHE A 2 -0.05 -51.74 -4.82
CA PHE A 2 0.71 -51.33 -3.63
C PHE A 2 1.05 -52.54 -2.76
N ILE A 3 2.11 -53.26 -3.10
CA ILE A 3 2.47 -54.54 -2.44
C ILE A 3 2.79 -54.36 -0.97
N GLU A 4 3.32 -53.20 -0.60
CA GLU A 4 3.75 -52.88 0.77
C GLU A 4 2.71 -52.06 1.56
N ASP A 5 1.63 -51.59 0.88
CA ASP A 5 0.56 -50.84 1.53
C ASP A 5 -0.81 -51.62 1.35
N PRO A 6 -1.25 -52.33 2.38
CA PRO A 6 -2.51 -53.06 2.32
C PRO A 6 -3.75 -52.15 2.36
N THR A 7 -3.60 -50.87 2.53
CA THR A 7 -4.71 -49.90 2.53
C THR A 7 -5.01 -49.36 1.16
N GLN A 8 -4.10 -49.55 0.17
CA GLN A 8 -4.24 -49.06 -1.19
C GLN A 8 -4.36 -50.24 -2.18
N HIS A 9 -5.34 -50.21 -3.09
CA HIS A 9 -5.64 -51.31 -4.00
C HIS A 9 -5.69 -50.91 -5.48
N ALA A 10 -5.97 -49.66 -5.78
CA ALA A 10 -6.09 -49.12 -7.13
C ALA A 10 -5.22 -47.86 -7.26
N ASP A 11 -4.82 -47.55 -8.48
CA ASP A 11 -4.04 -46.40 -8.89
C ASP A 11 -4.42 -46.18 -10.36
N ARG A 12 -5.39 -45.30 -10.58
CA ARG A 12 -6.08 -45.17 -11.86
C ARG A 12 -5.24 -44.43 -12.90
N ASP A 13 -4.60 -43.36 -12.47
CA ASP A 13 -3.79 -42.49 -13.32
C ASP A 13 -2.30 -42.89 -13.36
N ARG A 14 -1.90 -43.77 -12.42
CA ARG A 14 -0.55 -44.37 -12.32
C ARG A 14 0.56 -43.41 -11.91
N ASP A 15 0.25 -42.50 -11.02
CA ASP A 15 1.20 -41.58 -10.44
C ASP A 15 1.97 -42.18 -9.24
N GLY A 16 1.49 -43.31 -8.69
CA GLY A 16 2.11 -44.00 -7.57
C GLY A 16 1.38 -43.79 -6.24
N PHE A 17 0.35 -42.98 -6.21
CA PHE A 17 -0.53 -42.78 -5.06
C PHE A 17 -1.82 -43.60 -5.25
N GLY A 18 -2.50 -43.94 -4.19
CA GLY A 18 -3.62 -44.87 -4.27
C GLY A 18 -4.98 -44.19 -4.16
N ASP A 19 -5.95 -44.69 -4.94
CA ASP A 19 -7.31 -44.13 -5.07
C ASP A 19 -8.16 -44.28 -3.79
N ASN A 20 -7.73 -45.04 -2.78
CA ASN A 20 -8.51 -45.19 -1.56
C ASN A 20 -8.34 -44.03 -0.61
N ALA A 21 -9.30 -43.11 -0.58
CA ALA A 21 -9.30 -41.90 0.25
C ALA A 21 -9.14 -42.15 1.78
N SER A 22 -9.37 -43.40 2.23
CA SER A 22 -9.18 -43.82 3.63
C SER A 22 -7.86 -44.57 3.85
N GLY A 23 -7.07 -44.75 2.82
CA GLY A 23 -5.79 -45.43 2.85
C GLY A 23 -4.66 -44.50 3.28
N THR A 24 -3.47 -45.10 3.44
CA THR A 24 -2.26 -44.34 3.69
C THR A 24 -1.82 -43.60 2.42
N ASN A 25 -1.40 -42.33 2.52
CA ASN A 25 -1.02 -41.52 1.37
C ASN A 25 -2.04 -41.58 0.23
N ALA A 26 -3.31 -41.33 0.59
CA ALA A 26 -4.40 -41.34 -0.37
C ALA A 26 -4.20 -40.22 -1.42
N ASP A 27 -4.51 -40.58 -2.67
CA ASP A 27 -4.53 -39.64 -3.77
C ASP A 27 -5.81 -38.80 -3.71
N ALA A 28 -5.65 -37.49 -3.68
CA ALA A 28 -6.74 -36.54 -3.73
C ALA A 28 -7.28 -36.35 -5.16
N PHE A 29 -6.48 -36.70 -6.18
CA PHE A 29 -6.80 -36.50 -7.61
C PHE A 29 -6.67 -37.78 -8.45
N PRO A 30 -7.46 -38.85 -8.22
CA PRO A 30 -7.29 -40.18 -8.82
C PRO A 30 -7.37 -40.25 -10.35
N ASP A 31 -7.61 -39.15 -11.02
CA ASP A 31 -7.71 -39.06 -12.48
C ASP A 31 -6.65 -38.09 -13.05
N ASN A 32 -5.78 -37.51 -12.21
CA ASN A 32 -4.75 -36.52 -12.60
C ASN A 32 -3.34 -36.98 -12.19
N PRO A 33 -2.53 -37.58 -13.06
CA PRO A 33 -1.23 -38.14 -12.71
C PRO A 33 -0.15 -37.09 -12.37
N THR A 34 -0.50 -35.84 -12.26
CA THR A 34 0.41 -34.76 -11.89
C THR A 34 0.10 -34.16 -10.52
N GLN A 35 -1.05 -34.53 -9.94
CA GLN A 35 -1.52 -34.07 -8.64
C GLN A 35 -1.92 -35.25 -7.76
N TRP A 36 -1.55 -35.21 -6.46
CA TRP A 36 -1.92 -36.26 -5.50
C TRP A 36 -2.22 -35.72 -4.11
N TRP A 37 -1.84 -34.49 -3.77
CA TRP A 37 -2.17 -33.84 -2.51
C TRP A 37 -2.99 -32.58 -2.73
N ASP A 38 -3.89 -32.32 -1.79
CA ASP A 38 -4.75 -31.15 -1.68
C ASP A 38 -4.80 -30.81 -0.19
N THR A 39 -3.89 -29.93 0.25
CA THR A 39 -3.66 -29.70 1.67
C THR A 39 -4.79 -28.91 2.32
N ASP A 40 -5.36 -27.94 1.63
CA ASP A 40 -6.44 -27.09 2.15
C ASP A 40 -7.85 -27.57 1.74
N GLY A 41 -7.95 -28.47 0.76
CA GLY A 41 -9.20 -29.13 0.39
C GLY A 41 -10.07 -28.35 -0.60
N ASP A 42 -9.48 -27.48 -1.40
CA ASP A 42 -10.21 -26.63 -2.34
C ASP A 42 -10.44 -27.28 -3.71
N GLY A 43 -9.74 -28.39 -3.99
CA GLY A 43 -9.84 -29.15 -5.24
C GLY A 43 -8.76 -28.80 -6.26
N TYR A 44 -7.78 -28.01 -5.89
CA TYR A 44 -6.53 -27.79 -6.62
C TYR A 44 -5.38 -28.47 -5.89
N GLY A 45 -4.36 -28.90 -6.62
CA GLY A 45 -3.32 -29.77 -6.06
C GLY A 45 -2.02 -29.05 -5.78
N ASP A 46 -1.34 -29.48 -4.70
CA ASP A 46 -0.13 -28.84 -4.17
C ASP A 46 1.09 -28.94 -5.09
N ASN A 47 1.04 -29.73 -6.16
CA ASN A 47 2.18 -29.89 -7.04
C ASN A 47 2.25 -28.79 -8.09
N HIS A 48 3.29 -28.00 -8.03
CA HIS A 48 3.57 -26.95 -8.99
C HIS A 48 4.28 -27.54 -10.24
N GLY A 49 3.50 -27.89 -11.25
CA GLY A 49 4.01 -28.36 -12.55
C GLY A 49 3.68 -27.40 -13.68
N ASP A 50 4.63 -27.16 -14.59
CA ASP A 50 4.37 -26.32 -15.77
C ASP A 50 3.23 -26.93 -16.61
N GLY A 51 2.10 -26.20 -16.70
CA GLY A 51 0.96 -26.55 -17.55
C GLY A 51 -0.09 -27.43 -16.90
N ASP A 52 -0.01 -27.68 -15.62
CA ASP A 52 -1.10 -28.32 -14.88
C ASP A 52 -2.17 -27.28 -14.51
N TRP A 53 -3.37 -27.46 -15.02
CA TRP A 53 -4.53 -26.61 -14.81
C TRP A 53 -5.14 -26.74 -13.40
N GLN A 54 -4.74 -27.79 -12.66
CA GLN A 54 -5.15 -28.02 -11.28
C GLN A 54 -4.03 -27.74 -10.27
N ALA A 55 -2.95 -27.10 -10.68
CA ALA A 55 -1.91 -26.68 -9.73
C ALA A 55 -2.41 -25.52 -8.89
N ASP A 56 -2.20 -25.62 -7.59
CA ASP A 56 -2.53 -24.61 -6.60
C ASP A 56 -1.30 -23.78 -6.25
N ASN A 57 -1.43 -22.46 -6.34
CA ASN A 57 -0.37 -21.54 -5.93
C ASN A 57 -0.44 -21.18 -4.43
N PHE A 58 -1.54 -21.56 -3.75
CA PHE A 58 -1.84 -21.21 -2.36
C PHE A 58 -2.29 -22.41 -1.53
N SER A 59 -1.51 -23.46 -1.50
CA SER A 59 -1.82 -24.75 -0.90
C SER A 59 -2.27 -24.78 0.58
N ASP A 60 -2.20 -23.64 1.27
CA ASP A 60 -2.70 -23.47 2.63
C ASP A 60 -3.92 -22.53 2.71
N ASP A 61 -4.45 -22.04 1.57
CA ASP A 61 -5.60 -21.14 1.53
C ASP A 61 -6.68 -21.60 0.53
N ALA A 62 -7.63 -22.37 1.00
CA ALA A 62 -8.76 -22.90 0.22
C ALA A 62 -9.65 -21.84 -0.46
N THR A 63 -9.33 -20.58 -0.36
CA THR A 63 -10.04 -19.49 -1.04
C THR A 63 -9.28 -18.93 -2.23
N GLN A 64 -8.01 -19.32 -2.41
CA GLN A 64 -7.14 -18.89 -3.49
C GLN A 64 -6.42 -20.10 -4.10
N TRP A 65 -6.26 -20.14 -5.42
CA TRP A 65 -5.55 -21.24 -6.13
C TRP A 65 -4.74 -20.77 -7.34
N SER A 66 -4.99 -19.58 -7.83
CA SER A 66 -4.34 -19.00 -9.03
C SER A 66 -3.66 -17.69 -8.70
N ASP A 67 -2.47 -17.50 -9.25
CA ASP A 67 -1.69 -16.27 -9.20
C ASP A 67 -1.06 -16.08 -10.60
N TYR A 68 -1.73 -15.28 -11.41
CA TYR A 68 -1.39 -15.14 -12.83
C TYR A 68 -0.10 -14.34 -13.05
N ASP A 69 0.11 -13.29 -12.29
CA ASP A 69 1.29 -12.42 -12.44
C ASP A 69 2.41 -12.72 -11.45
N ARG A 70 2.16 -13.63 -10.50
CA ARG A 70 3.14 -14.21 -9.56
C ARG A 70 3.68 -13.22 -8.54
N ASP A 71 2.82 -12.43 -8.00
CA ASP A 71 3.17 -11.47 -6.95
C ASP A 71 2.87 -11.97 -5.52
N GLY A 72 2.18 -13.10 -5.42
CA GLY A 72 1.84 -13.74 -4.15
C GLY A 72 0.43 -13.40 -3.64
N PHE A 73 -0.37 -12.68 -4.42
CA PHE A 73 -1.79 -12.45 -4.17
C PHE A 73 -2.64 -13.27 -5.13
N GLY A 74 -3.76 -13.78 -4.63
CA GLY A 74 -4.58 -14.73 -5.41
C GLY A 74 -5.64 -14.04 -6.27
N ASP A 75 -5.84 -14.58 -7.48
CA ASP A 75 -6.75 -14.03 -8.50
C ASP A 75 -8.24 -14.16 -8.15
N ASN A 76 -8.62 -14.97 -7.15
CA ASN A 76 -10.02 -15.13 -6.78
C ASN A 76 -10.53 -13.94 -5.99
N SER A 77 -11.27 -13.07 -6.64
CA SER A 77 -11.82 -11.83 -6.06
C SER A 77 -12.74 -12.03 -4.84
N SER A 78 -13.10 -13.27 -4.53
CA SER A 78 -13.93 -13.64 -3.37
C SER A 78 -13.12 -14.35 -2.28
N GLY A 79 -11.83 -14.59 -2.51
CA GLY A 79 -10.90 -15.21 -1.58
C GLY A 79 -10.35 -14.23 -0.54
N ASN A 80 -9.43 -14.73 0.28
CA ASN A 80 -8.68 -13.91 1.20
C ASN A 80 -7.72 -13.00 0.42
N GLU A 81 -7.58 -11.75 0.85
CA GLU A 81 -6.63 -10.78 0.30
C GLU A 81 -6.53 -10.84 -1.24
N PRO A 82 -7.66 -10.69 -1.95
CA PRO A 82 -7.72 -10.93 -3.38
C PRO A 82 -6.89 -9.91 -4.14
N ASP A 83 -6.14 -10.37 -5.13
CA ASP A 83 -5.43 -9.49 -6.03
C ASP A 83 -6.39 -8.60 -6.84
N ALA A 84 -6.21 -7.30 -6.69
CA ALA A 84 -6.96 -6.31 -7.45
C ALA A 84 -6.31 -5.98 -8.81
N CYS A 85 -5.07 -6.42 -9.03
CA CYS A 85 -4.26 -6.14 -10.22
C CYS A 85 -3.76 -7.40 -10.94
N THR A 86 -4.54 -8.45 -11.02
CA THR A 86 -4.26 -9.84 -11.45
C THR A 86 -3.37 -10.05 -12.69
N THR A 87 -2.93 -9.02 -13.36
CA THR A 87 -2.06 -9.07 -14.55
C THR A 87 -0.83 -8.16 -14.44
N ARG A 88 -0.67 -7.49 -13.31
CA ARG A 88 0.40 -6.53 -13.05
C ARG A 88 0.91 -6.73 -11.63
N PRO A 89 2.04 -7.41 -11.45
CA PRO A 89 2.54 -7.73 -10.13
C PRO A 89 2.76 -6.47 -9.27
N GLY A 90 2.39 -6.56 -8.01
CA GLY A 90 2.51 -5.49 -7.06
C GLY A 90 2.73 -5.95 -5.63
N SER A 91 2.80 -5.01 -4.71
CA SER A 91 3.10 -5.26 -3.29
C SER A 91 2.18 -4.51 -2.33
N SER A 92 1.20 -3.78 -2.84
CA SER A 92 0.27 -3.02 -2.00
C SER A 92 -0.61 -3.94 -1.14
N ILE A 93 -0.87 -3.52 0.10
CA ILE A 93 -1.57 -4.32 1.12
C ILE A 93 -2.61 -3.53 1.94
N HIS A 94 -2.78 -2.23 1.67
CA HIS A 94 -3.65 -1.38 2.49
C HIS A 94 -4.93 -0.96 1.78
N ASP A 95 -4.88 -0.63 0.50
CA ASP A 95 -6.03 -0.18 -0.29
C ASP A 95 -6.49 -1.24 -1.30
N ARG A 96 -5.60 -1.75 -2.12
CA ARG A 96 -5.80 -2.83 -3.10
C ARG A 96 -4.64 -3.81 -2.99
N TYR A 97 -4.92 -5.05 -2.67
CA TYR A 97 -3.89 -6.10 -2.62
C TYR A 97 -3.31 -6.37 -4.01
N GLY A 98 -2.01 -6.65 -4.08
CA GLY A 98 -1.35 -7.08 -5.32
C GLY A 98 -1.18 -5.99 -6.38
N CYS A 99 -1.49 -4.74 -6.10
CA CYS A 99 -1.27 -3.66 -7.07
C CYS A 99 0.12 -3.05 -6.95
N PRO A 100 0.65 -2.44 -8.04
CA PRO A 100 1.93 -1.75 -8.00
C PRO A 100 1.98 -0.70 -6.89
N ASP A 101 3.05 -0.77 -6.13
CA ASP A 101 3.42 0.11 -5.03
C ASP A 101 4.90 0.46 -5.22
N SER A 102 5.20 1.68 -5.61
CA SER A 102 6.54 2.04 -6.08
C SER A 102 7.50 2.42 -4.98
N ASP A 103 7.00 2.91 -3.86
CA ASP A 103 7.83 3.32 -2.72
C ASP A 103 7.76 2.36 -1.54
N GLY A 104 6.81 1.40 -1.57
CA GLY A 104 6.74 0.31 -0.60
C GLY A 104 6.05 0.69 0.70
N ASP A 105 5.18 1.69 0.71
CA ASP A 105 4.42 2.10 1.89
C ASP A 105 3.15 1.26 2.12
N GLY A 106 2.82 0.40 1.17
CA GLY A 106 1.68 -0.53 1.21
C GLY A 106 0.42 0.00 0.52
N TYR A 107 0.41 1.24 0.05
CA TYR A 107 -0.66 1.80 -0.77
C TYR A 107 -0.34 1.67 -2.26
N SER A 108 -1.37 1.46 -3.06
CA SER A 108 -1.17 1.25 -4.50
C SER A 108 -0.94 2.56 -5.24
N ASN A 109 -0.09 2.51 -6.26
CA ASN A 109 0.07 3.60 -7.20
C ASN A 109 -1.27 3.97 -7.84
N PRO A 110 -1.54 5.25 -8.13
CA PRO A 110 -2.76 5.68 -8.80
C PRO A 110 -2.84 5.19 -10.25
N ASP A 111 -4.08 4.96 -10.71
CA ASP A 111 -4.40 4.70 -12.11
C ASP A 111 -5.74 5.37 -12.49
N LEU A 112 -6.23 5.12 -13.72
CA LEU A 112 -7.44 5.80 -14.23
C LEU A 112 -8.71 5.44 -13.46
N ASP A 113 -8.78 4.20 -12.93
CA ASP A 113 -9.94 3.70 -12.20
C ASP A 113 -9.77 3.84 -10.68
N TRP A 114 -8.55 4.16 -10.24
CA TRP A 114 -8.18 4.33 -8.83
C TRP A 114 -7.24 5.53 -8.68
N PRO A 115 -7.77 6.76 -8.74
CA PRO A 115 -6.96 7.96 -8.67
C PRO A 115 -6.34 8.19 -7.29
N ALA A 116 -5.26 8.97 -7.26
CA ALA A 116 -4.63 9.42 -6.03
C ALA A 116 -5.54 10.30 -5.17
N HIS A 117 -5.24 10.42 -3.88
CA HIS A 117 -5.84 11.45 -3.05
C HIS A 117 -5.57 12.86 -3.63
N PRO A 118 -6.50 13.81 -3.46
CA PRO A 118 -7.78 13.71 -2.76
C PRO A 118 -8.94 13.18 -3.63
N GLU A 119 -8.71 12.92 -4.92
CA GLU A 119 -9.77 12.53 -5.87
C GLU A 119 -10.18 11.05 -5.73
N GLY A 120 -9.32 10.21 -5.17
CA GLY A 120 -9.50 8.78 -4.98
C GLY A 120 -8.89 8.27 -3.67
N PHE A 121 -8.44 7.00 -3.68
CA PHE A 121 -7.91 6.31 -2.51
C PHE A 121 -6.50 5.75 -2.71
N ALA A 122 -5.94 5.90 -3.92
CA ALA A 122 -4.56 5.52 -4.17
C ALA A 122 -3.60 6.48 -3.48
N ASP A 123 -2.37 6.03 -3.36
CA ASP A 123 -1.27 6.81 -2.82
C ASP A 123 -1.14 8.17 -3.54
N ALA A 124 -1.10 9.25 -2.77
CA ALA A 124 -0.87 10.61 -3.27
C ALA A 124 0.59 10.85 -3.66
N PHE A 125 1.51 10.05 -3.12
CA PHE A 125 2.95 10.23 -3.27
C PHE A 125 3.68 8.96 -3.76
N PRO A 126 3.28 8.34 -4.88
CA PRO A 126 3.70 6.99 -5.30
C PRO A 126 5.19 6.81 -5.62
N GLY A 127 5.99 7.78 -5.39
CA GLY A 127 7.45 7.74 -5.50
C GLY A 127 8.14 8.31 -4.28
N GLY A 128 7.38 8.49 -3.19
CA GLY A 128 7.78 9.26 -2.03
C GLY A 128 7.87 10.76 -2.31
N LEU A 129 7.93 11.59 -1.27
CA LEU A 129 7.87 13.05 -1.40
C LEU A 129 9.03 13.67 -2.18
N ASN A 130 10.24 13.23 -1.99
CA ASN A 130 11.43 13.61 -2.76
C ASN A 130 12.72 12.95 -2.23
N ALA A 131 13.84 13.12 -2.95
CA ALA A 131 15.12 12.53 -2.58
C ALA A 131 15.76 13.06 -1.28
N GLU A 132 15.19 14.08 -0.66
CA GLU A 132 15.75 14.71 0.57
C GLU A 132 15.25 14.02 1.84
N CYS A 133 14.12 13.33 1.81
CA CYS A 133 13.51 12.68 2.96
C CYS A 133 14.01 11.25 3.23
N GLY A 134 14.72 10.60 2.30
CA GLY A 134 15.24 9.24 2.47
C GLY A 134 14.12 8.22 2.76
N GLU A 135 14.31 7.37 3.77
CA GLU A 135 13.32 6.36 4.18
C GLU A 135 12.02 6.95 4.74
N LEU A 136 12.00 8.21 5.13
CA LEU A 136 10.80 8.87 5.65
C LEU A 136 9.84 9.33 4.56
N CYS A 137 10.24 9.28 3.28
CA CYS A 137 9.36 9.59 2.15
C CYS A 137 8.18 8.65 2.02
N VAL A 138 8.40 7.38 2.37
CA VAL A 138 7.41 6.30 2.27
C VAL A 138 6.36 6.32 3.39
N THR A 139 6.31 7.37 4.19
CA THR A 139 5.35 7.49 5.30
C THR A 139 4.15 8.38 4.96
N GLN A 140 4.09 8.93 3.76
CA GLN A 140 3.02 9.81 3.30
C GLN A 140 2.28 9.17 2.13
N TRP A 141 1.00 8.88 2.29
CA TRP A 141 0.11 8.36 1.23
C TRP A 141 -1.16 9.18 1.05
N HIS A 142 -1.46 10.10 1.97
CA HIS A 142 -2.71 10.83 2.05
C HIS A 142 -2.46 12.32 1.90
N ASP A 143 -3.30 13.01 1.11
CA ASP A 143 -3.26 14.45 0.87
C ASP A 143 -4.70 14.91 0.60
N VAL A 144 -5.38 15.40 1.64
CA VAL A 144 -6.82 15.72 1.60
C VAL A 144 -7.11 16.98 0.81
N ASP A 145 -6.25 17.98 0.86
CA ASP A 145 -6.50 19.26 0.20
C ASP A 145 -5.73 19.44 -1.11
N GLY A 146 -4.83 18.47 -1.43
CA GLY A 146 -4.16 18.40 -2.72
C GLY A 146 -3.04 19.43 -2.89
N ASP A 147 -2.40 19.85 -1.81
CA ASP A 147 -1.35 20.87 -1.85
C ASP A 147 0.07 20.33 -2.02
N GLY A 148 0.21 19.00 -1.93
CA GLY A 148 1.49 18.31 -2.08
C GLY A 148 2.25 18.13 -0.77
N PHE A 149 1.64 18.41 0.37
CA PHE A 149 2.11 18.01 1.69
C PHE A 149 1.25 16.87 2.22
N GLY A 150 1.88 15.87 2.83
CA GLY A 150 1.15 14.68 3.27
C GLY A 150 0.56 14.83 4.67
N ASP A 151 -0.63 14.28 4.85
CA ASP A 151 -1.43 14.41 6.08
C ASP A 151 -1.02 13.50 7.22
N ASN A 152 -0.16 12.51 6.98
CA ASN A 152 0.25 11.59 8.01
C ASN A 152 1.07 12.31 9.07
N GLN A 153 0.68 12.11 10.33
CA GLN A 153 1.29 12.79 11.48
C GLN A 153 2.14 11.81 12.29
N GLY A 154 3.22 12.27 12.87
CA GLY A 154 4.08 11.47 13.77
C GLY A 154 5.50 11.98 13.84
N ASP A 155 6.26 11.48 14.82
CA ASP A 155 7.65 11.88 15.04
C ASP A 155 8.60 11.36 13.93
N ASP A 156 8.18 10.29 13.23
CA ASP A 156 8.94 9.63 12.17
C ASP A 156 8.41 10.00 10.76
N VAL A 157 7.55 11.01 10.66
CA VAL A 157 6.94 11.45 9.40
C VAL A 157 7.66 12.70 8.88
N TRP A 158 7.99 12.69 7.59
CA TRP A 158 8.69 13.82 6.98
C TRP A 158 7.71 14.96 6.67
N ARG A 159 7.93 16.11 7.29
CA ARG A 159 7.24 17.39 7.00
C ARG A 159 5.72 17.21 6.86
N PRO A 160 5.04 16.71 7.89
CA PRO A 160 3.59 16.49 7.84
C PRO A 160 2.86 17.82 7.62
N ASP A 161 1.80 17.77 6.83
CA ASP A 161 0.92 18.93 6.67
C ASP A 161 0.31 19.35 8.01
N ALA A 162 0.50 20.59 8.36
CA ALA A 162 -0.07 21.19 9.57
C ALA A 162 -1.48 21.75 9.33
N CYS A 163 -1.90 21.86 8.05
CA CYS A 163 -3.17 22.47 7.63
C CYS A 163 -4.03 21.53 6.77
N VAL A 164 -4.06 20.25 7.08
CA VAL A 164 -4.68 19.08 6.41
C VAL A 164 -5.91 19.33 5.53
N THR A 165 -6.66 20.37 5.73
CA THR A 165 -7.91 20.67 4.98
C THR A 165 -7.88 22.06 4.32
N THR A 166 -6.73 22.73 4.34
CA THR A 166 -6.59 24.09 3.83
C THR A 166 -5.28 24.23 3.10
N SER A 167 -5.33 24.01 1.80
CA SER A 167 -4.17 24.07 0.90
C SER A 167 -3.28 25.30 1.13
N GLY A 168 -1.97 25.04 1.23
CA GLY A 168 -0.99 26.10 1.43
C GLY A 168 0.38 25.77 0.85
N THR A 169 1.31 26.70 1.03
CA THR A 169 2.66 26.62 0.43
C THR A 169 3.79 26.84 1.43
N SER A 170 3.45 27.05 2.70
CA SER A 170 4.46 27.33 3.73
C SER A 170 5.41 26.14 3.97
N THR A 171 6.67 26.45 4.20
CA THR A 171 7.75 25.46 4.30
C THR A 171 8.74 25.72 5.44
N ARG A 172 8.50 26.72 6.28
CA ARG A 172 9.43 27.11 7.36
C ARG A 172 8.93 26.76 8.75
N ASP A 173 7.71 27.12 9.09
CA ASP A 173 7.16 26.97 10.44
C ASP A 173 6.06 25.90 10.53
N ARG A 174 5.09 25.92 9.65
CA ARG A 174 4.00 24.95 9.50
C ARG A 174 3.87 24.55 8.04
N TRP A 175 4.28 23.35 7.73
CA TRP A 175 4.22 22.82 6.37
C TRP A 175 2.78 22.76 5.86
N GLY A 176 2.55 23.09 4.59
CA GLY A 176 1.24 23.00 3.97
C GLY A 176 0.20 24.04 4.40
N CYS A 177 0.58 25.02 5.22
CA CYS A 177 -0.36 26.08 5.60
C CYS A 177 -0.36 27.27 4.64
N PRO A 178 -1.43 28.07 4.62
CA PRO A 178 -1.50 29.27 3.80
C PRO A 178 -0.28 30.18 4.00
N ASP A 179 0.27 30.64 2.89
CA ASP A 179 1.43 31.51 2.78
C ASP A 179 1.17 32.44 1.60
N ARG A 180 0.67 33.63 1.88
CA ARG A 180 0.09 34.53 0.89
C ARG A 180 1.13 35.16 -0.01
N ASP A 181 2.26 35.51 0.53
CA ASP A 181 3.30 36.21 -0.21
C ASP A 181 4.41 35.29 -0.73
N GLY A 182 4.42 34.01 -0.28
CA GLY A 182 5.29 32.97 -0.80
C GLY A 182 6.70 32.99 -0.26
N ASP A 183 6.94 33.54 0.93
CA ASP A 183 8.25 33.58 1.56
C ASP A 183 8.60 32.28 2.32
N GLY A 184 7.63 31.40 2.48
CA GLY A 184 7.72 30.11 3.14
C GLY A 184 7.23 30.12 4.59
N SER A 185 6.94 31.27 5.18
CA SER A 185 6.35 31.39 6.51
C SER A 185 4.82 31.37 6.41
N SER A 186 4.13 30.70 7.34
CA SER A 186 2.69 30.58 7.27
C SER A 186 1.97 31.85 7.70
N ASP A 187 0.86 32.18 7.04
CA ASP A 187 -0.03 33.27 7.44
C ASP A 187 -0.51 33.09 8.89
N PRO A 188 -0.66 34.17 9.67
CA PRO A 188 -1.21 34.08 11.01
C PRO A 188 -2.70 33.71 10.98
N ASN A 189 -3.12 32.87 11.92
CA ASN A 189 -4.52 32.52 12.16
C ASN A 189 -4.82 32.61 13.66
N ILE A 190 -5.39 33.72 14.07
CA ILE A 190 -5.65 34.02 15.48
C ILE A 190 -6.71 33.08 16.08
N GLU A 191 -7.66 32.58 15.27
CA GLU A 191 -8.72 31.66 15.73
C GLU A 191 -8.14 30.29 16.09
N LEU A 192 -7.10 29.86 15.40
CA LEU A 192 -6.35 28.63 15.67
C LEU A 192 -5.19 28.84 16.65
N GLY A 193 -4.99 30.06 17.13
CA GLY A 193 -3.88 30.41 18.03
C GLY A 193 -2.53 30.58 17.33
N TRP A 194 -2.52 30.70 16.01
CA TRP A 194 -1.30 30.94 15.23
C TRP A 194 -1.02 32.43 15.17
N LEU A 195 -0.28 32.88 16.16
CA LEU A 195 0.04 34.30 16.30
C LEU A 195 1.24 34.65 15.44
N PRO A 196 1.25 35.87 14.86
CA PRO A 196 2.42 36.37 14.16
C PRO A 196 3.61 36.58 15.13
N HIS A 197 4.80 36.57 14.59
CA HIS A 197 6.00 36.91 15.33
C HIS A 197 5.90 38.35 15.91
N PRO A 198 6.37 38.66 17.14
CA PRO A 198 7.10 37.78 18.04
C PRO A 198 6.19 36.99 19.03
N ALA A 199 4.89 37.19 18.99
CA ALA A 199 3.95 36.49 19.88
C ALA A 199 3.78 34.99 19.58
N GLY A 200 4.06 34.59 18.35
CA GLY A 200 4.07 33.22 17.83
C GLY A 200 5.17 33.04 16.80
N SER A 201 5.00 32.06 15.92
CA SER A 201 5.93 31.72 14.84
C SER A 201 5.37 31.99 13.44
N ALA A 202 4.13 32.45 13.34
CA ALA A 202 3.55 32.81 12.06
C ALA A 202 4.16 34.10 11.53
N ASP A 203 4.03 34.30 10.23
CA ASP A 203 4.52 35.46 9.52
C ASP A 203 3.99 36.78 10.13
N ALA A 204 4.87 37.69 10.43
CA ALA A 204 4.55 39.05 10.93
C ALA A 204 4.09 40.00 9.80
N PHE A 205 4.45 39.68 8.54
CA PHE A 205 4.27 40.55 7.36
C PHE A 205 3.68 39.81 6.16
N PRO A 206 2.48 39.17 6.26
CA PRO A 206 1.95 38.22 5.27
C PRO A 206 1.61 38.78 3.88
N ASP A 207 1.99 39.98 3.58
CA ASP A 207 1.87 40.62 2.27
C ASP A 207 3.26 41.12 1.75
N GLU A 208 4.37 40.82 2.45
CA GLU A 208 5.70 41.33 2.15
C GLU A 208 6.76 40.19 2.09
N PRO A 209 6.98 39.56 0.94
CA PRO A 209 7.77 38.33 0.80
C PRO A 209 9.26 38.44 1.15
N SER A 210 9.71 39.56 1.63
CA SER A 210 11.08 39.78 2.08
C SER A 210 11.20 39.88 3.60
N GLN A 211 10.10 39.80 4.32
CA GLN A 211 10.04 39.99 5.77
C GLN A 211 9.05 39.00 6.41
N TRP A 212 9.48 38.30 7.46
CA TRP A 212 8.64 37.33 8.19
C TRP A 212 8.79 37.45 9.72
N GLU A 213 9.87 38.04 10.20
CA GLU A 213 10.10 38.25 11.64
C GLU A 213 9.98 39.71 12.03
N ASP A 214 9.47 39.95 13.25
CA ASP A 214 9.43 41.22 13.94
C ASP A 214 9.79 40.95 15.41
N ALA A 215 11.09 40.84 15.73
CA ALA A 215 11.53 40.31 17.03
C ALA A 215 11.30 41.29 18.18
N ASP A 216 11.30 42.58 17.91
CA ASP A 216 11.08 43.61 18.93
C ASP A 216 9.66 44.18 18.94
N GLY A 217 8.81 43.78 17.96
CA GLY A 217 7.41 44.18 17.87
C GLY A 217 7.18 45.64 17.46
N ASP A 218 8.12 46.23 16.72
CA ASP A 218 8.03 47.63 16.32
C ASP A 218 7.33 47.84 14.97
N GLY A 219 6.97 46.73 14.29
CA GLY A 219 6.27 46.74 12.99
C GLY A 219 7.19 46.90 11.78
N TYR A 220 8.47 46.71 11.95
CA TYR A 220 9.48 46.61 10.89
C TYR A 220 10.17 45.26 10.96
N GLY A 221 10.43 44.65 9.80
CA GLY A 221 11.05 43.33 9.72
C GLY A 221 12.55 43.37 10.05
N ASP A 222 13.03 42.27 10.63
CA ASP A 222 14.39 42.09 11.13
C ASP A 222 15.33 41.35 10.15
N GLU A 223 14.90 40.94 8.95
CA GLU A 223 15.71 40.23 7.94
C GLU A 223 16.41 41.13 6.94
#